data_17700ed04b6935df0f5abd0411f69444
#
_entry.id   17700ed04b6935df0f5abd0411f69444
#
_cell.length_a   1.000
_cell.length_b   1.000
_cell.length_c   1.000
_cell.angle_alpha   90.00
_cell.angle_beta   90.00
_cell.angle_gamma   90.00
#
_symmetry.space_group_name_H-M   'P 1'
#
loop_
_entity.id
_entity.type
_entity.pdbx_description
1 polymer ?
#
loop_
_entity_poly.entity_id
_entity_poly.type
_entity_poly.pdbx_seq_one_letter_code
_entity_poly.pdbx_strand_id
1 'polypeptide(L)'
;MRLILCVIVFLAAVLLNSAIFAQGFFEQEPYDPIENINRTTHEFNKGLDRYAIRPTSNVYGSYVPELIRIPISNFRGNLNEPKRFINHIFQRDFSSAGTDLSRFIINSTLGIGGLIDVASMWDIYPRSTGFDETFRSFNIPQGAYVELPL
;
A
#
# COMPACT_ATOMS: atom_id res chain seq x y z
N MET A 1 24.85 14.66 -47.53
CA MET A 1 23.44 14.21 -47.53
C MET A 1 23.30 12.70 -47.25
N ARG A 2 24.01 11.84 -48.02
CA ARG A 2 23.92 10.35 -47.81
C ARG A 2 24.38 9.87 -46.40
N LEU A 3 25.46 10.44 -45.85
CA LEU A 3 25.98 10.07 -44.52
C LEU A 3 25.00 10.39 -43.39
N ILE A 4 24.35 11.56 -43.46
CA ILE A 4 23.35 11.99 -42.49
C ILE A 4 22.13 11.07 -42.52
N LEU A 5 21.70 10.64 -43.70
CA LEU A 5 20.59 9.71 -43.85
C LEU A 5 20.92 8.33 -43.25
N CYS A 6 22.14 7.82 -43.49
CA CYS A 6 22.60 6.56 -42.88
C CYS A 6 22.63 6.62 -41.35
N VAL A 7 23.08 7.73 -40.76
CA VAL A 7 23.09 7.92 -39.30
C VAL A 7 21.67 7.96 -38.74
N ILE A 8 20.74 8.67 -39.38
CA ILE A 8 19.34 8.72 -38.96
C ILE A 8 18.69 7.34 -39.00
N VAL A 9 18.90 6.58 -40.09
CA VAL A 9 18.33 5.23 -40.21
C VAL A 9 18.92 4.28 -39.16
N PHE A 10 20.23 4.37 -38.89
CA PHE A 10 20.86 3.59 -37.84
C PHE A 10 20.32 3.91 -36.43
N LEU A 11 20.21 5.20 -36.10
CA LEU A 11 19.61 5.64 -34.82
C LEU A 11 18.16 5.20 -34.69
N ALA A 12 17.35 5.31 -35.75
CA ALA A 12 15.99 4.82 -35.75
C ALA A 12 15.90 3.31 -35.55
N ALA A 13 16.80 2.54 -36.17
CA ALA A 13 16.86 1.07 -35.97
C ALA A 13 17.27 0.70 -34.54
N VAL A 14 18.19 1.43 -33.92
CA VAL A 14 18.60 1.20 -32.51
C VAL A 14 17.46 1.54 -31.57
N LEU A 15 16.72 2.65 -31.79
CA LEU A 15 15.56 3.02 -30.98
C LEU A 15 14.39 2.05 -31.12
N LEU A 16 14.15 1.53 -32.33
CA LEU A 16 13.13 0.50 -32.57
C LEU A 16 13.48 -0.83 -31.85
N ASN A 17 14.73 -1.26 -31.90
CA ASN A 17 15.16 -2.45 -31.20
C ASN A 17 15.07 -2.31 -29.66
N SER A 18 15.41 -1.14 -29.11
CA SER A 18 15.28 -0.89 -27.69
C SER A 18 13.80 -0.85 -27.24
N ALA A 19 12.88 -0.34 -28.05
CA ALA A 19 11.44 -0.35 -27.77
C ALA A 19 10.86 -1.78 -27.78
N ILE A 20 11.27 -2.63 -28.74
CA ILE A 20 10.84 -4.03 -28.82
C ILE A 20 11.42 -4.83 -27.62
N PHE A 21 12.66 -4.56 -27.23
CA PHE A 21 13.27 -5.21 -26.06
C PHE A 21 12.57 -4.80 -24.75
N ALA A 22 12.18 -3.54 -24.62
CA ALA A 22 11.43 -3.05 -23.46
C ALA A 22 10.04 -3.69 -23.35
N GLN A 23 9.33 -3.88 -24.46
CA GLN A 23 8.01 -4.55 -24.44
C GLN A 23 8.10 -6.01 -24.01
N GLY A 24 9.11 -6.76 -24.41
CA GLY A 24 9.29 -8.16 -24.00
C GLY A 24 9.58 -8.36 -22.50
N PHE A 25 10.09 -7.35 -21.82
CA PHE A 25 10.33 -7.39 -20.37
C PHE A 25 9.06 -7.15 -19.52
N PHE A 26 8.03 -6.50 -20.09
CA PHE A 26 6.80 -6.17 -19.36
C PHE A 26 5.66 -7.16 -19.60
N GLU A 27 5.80 -8.11 -20.51
CA GLU A 27 4.77 -9.11 -20.83
C GLU A 27 4.93 -10.46 -20.12
N GLN A 28 5.80 -10.59 -19.14
CA GLN A 28 5.76 -11.76 -18.28
C GLN A 28 4.59 -11.58 -17.31
N GLU A 29 3.44 -12.14 -17.69
CA GLU A 29 2.34 -12.30 -16.73
C GLU A 29 2.88 -13.02 -15.49
N PRO A 30 2.63 -12.49 -14.28
CA PRO A 30 3.10 -13.15 -13.07
C PRO A 30 2.53 -14.58 -13.03
N TYR A 31 3.41 -15.56 -12.81
CA TYR A 31 2.99 -16.96 -12.67
C TYR A 31 1.95 -17.09 -11.57
N ASP A 32 0.69 -17.27 -11.96
CA ASP A 32 -0.43 -17.44 -11.06
C ASP A 32 -0.99 -18.86 -11.20
N PRO A 33 -0.55 -19.81 -10.35
CA PRO A 33 -0.98 -21.21 -10.42
C PRO A 33 -2.46 -21.41 -10.06
N ILE A 34 -3.11 -20.41 -9.46
CA ILE A 34 -4.50 -20.44 -9.02
C ILE A 34 -5.33 -19.31 -9.64
N GLU A 35 -4.98 -18.87 -10.85
CA GLU A 35 -5.61 -17.77 -11.57
C GLU A 35 -7.14 -17.87 -11.58
N ASN A 36 -7.70 -19.06 -11.83
CA ASN A 36 -9.15 -19.25 -11.87
C ASN A 36 -9.83 -18.93 -10.54
N ILE A 37 -9.17 -19.26 -9.41
CA ILE A 37 -9.67 -18.97 -8.07
C ILE A 37 -9.57 -17.47 -7.82
N ASN A 38 -8.42 -16.88 -8.10
CA ASN A 38 -8.18 -15.45 -7.94
C ASN A 38 -9.16 -14.63 -8.78
N ARG A 39 -9.40 -15.01 -10.03
CA ARG A 39 -10.35 -14.34 -10.92
C ARG A 39 -11.78 -14.40 -10.38
N THR A 40 -12.21 -15.56 -9.86
CA THR A 40 -13.54 -15.73 -9.25
C THR A 40 -13.67 -14.87 -7.98
N THR A 41 -12.65 -14.88 -7.13
CA THR A 41 -12.60 -14.04 -5.92
C THR A 41 -12.61 -12.55 -6.26
N HIS A 42 -11.88 -12.16 -7.32
CA HIS A 42 -11.87 -10.78 -7.80
C HIS A 42 -13.24 -10.29 -8.25
N GLU A 43 -13.95 -11.08 -9.05
CA GLU A 43 -15.33 -10.73 -9.50
C GLU A 43 -16.30 -10.68 -8.32
N PHE A 44 -16.18 -11.58 -7.34
CA PHE A 44 -16.94 -11.50 -6.09
C PHE A 44 -16.65 -10.22 -5.32
N ASN A 45 -15.37 -9.89 -5.08
CA ASN A 45 -14.93 -8.68 -4.37
C ASN A 45 -15.42 -7.42 -5.08
N LYS A 46 -15.32 -7.38 -6.42
CA LYS A 46 -15.81 -6.29 -7.26
C LYS A 46 -17.34 -6.11 -7.17
N GLY A 47 -18.07 -7.22 -7.11
CA GLY A 47 -19.52 -7.21 -6.87
C GLY A 47 -19.82 -6.64 -5.47
N LEU A 48 -19.15 -7.14 -4.44
CA LEU A 48 -19.31 -6.67 -3.06
C LEU A 48 -18.95 -5.18 -2.91
N ASP A 49 -17.86 -4.73 -3.54
CA ASP A 49 -17.48 -3.32 -3.56
C ASP A 49 -18.58 -2.46 -4.19
N ARG A 50 -19.08 -2.86 -5.39
CA ARG A 50 -20.08 -2.09 -6.14
C ARG A 50 -21.42 -2.00 -5.43
N TYR A 51 -21.91 -3.11 -4.87
CA TYR A 51 -23.28 -3.22 -4.36
C TYR A 51 -23.42 -3.02 -2.86
N ALA A 52 -22.33 -3.17 -2.09
CA ALA A 52 -22.36 -3.02 -0.64
C ALA A 52 -21.40 -1.94 -0.14
N ILE A 53 -20.08 -2.06 -0.44
CA ILE A 53 -19.08 -1.20 0.19
C ILE A 53 -19.20 0.25 -0.28
N ARG A 54 -19.25 0.51 -1.59
CA ARG A 54 -19.38 1.87 -2.12
C ARG A 54 -20.66 2.59 -1.69
N PRO A 55 -21.86 1.98 -1.80
CA PRO A 55 -23.08 2.62 -1.32
C PRO A 55 -23.01 2.94 0.17
N THR A 56 -22.56 1.98 0.99
CA THR A 56 -22.41 2.18 2.45
C THR A 56 -21.40 3.28 2.76
N SER A 57 -20.25 3.30 2.07
CA SER A 57 -19.24 4.35 2.24
C SER A 57 -19.75 5.73 1.85
N ASN A 58 -20.54 5.84 0.79
CA ASN A 58 -21.16 7.09 0.36
C ASN A 58 -22.18 7.59 1.39
N VAL A 59 -23.01 6.69 1.91
CA VAL A 59 -23.97 7.02 2.99
C VAL A 59 -23.21 7.47 4.24
N TYR A 60 -22.22 6.71 4.67
CA TYR A 60 -21.37 7.06 5.82
C TYR A 60 -20.70 8.44 5.63
N GLY A 61 -20.11 8.69 4.44
CA GLY A 61 -19.48 9.96 4.12
C GLY A 61 -20.43 11.15 4.10
N SER A 62 -21.71 10.93 3.73
CA SER A 62 -22.71 11.99 3.59
C SER A 62 -23.44 12.29 4.91
N TYR A 63 -23.68 11.27 5.74
CA TYR A 63 -24.52 11.42 6.95
C TYR A 63 -23.71 11.51 8.24
N VAL A 64 -22.48 10.99 8.28
CA VAL A 64 -21.67 11.06 9.50
C VAL A 64 -20.81 12.33 9.48
N PRO A 65 -21.03 13.28 10.41
CA PRO A 65 -20.25 14.51 10.48
C PRO A 65 -18.75 14.23 10.69
N GLU A 66 -17.90 15.13 10.20
CA GLU A 66 -16.44 15.03 10.38
C GLU A 66 -16.04 14.96 11.86
N LEU A 67 -16.78 15.64 12.72
CA LEU A 67 -16.58 15.63 14.17
C LEU A 67 -16.60 14.20 14.76
N ILE A 68 -17.30 13.27 14.13
CA ILE A 68 -17.36 11.86 14.54
C ILE A 68 -16.38 11.00 13.71
N ARG A 69 -16.23 11.28 12.42
CA ARG A 69 -15.36 10.50 11.53
C ARG A 69 -13.88 10.62 11.88
N ILE A 70 -13.43 11.85 12.23
CA ILE A 70 -12.02 12.10 12.57
C ILE A 70 -11.59 11.29 13.81
N PRO A 71 -12.29 11.34 14.96
CA PRO A 71 -11.96 10.52 16.12
C PRO A 71 -11.95 9.01 15.83
N ILE A 72 -12.91 8.51 15.08
CA ILE A 72 -12.96 7.09 14.71
C ILE A 72 -11.73 6.71 13.85
N SER A 73 -11.36 7.57 12.90
CA SER A 73 -10.16 7.36 12.07
C SER A 73 -8.88 7.38 12.91
N ASN A 74 -8.75 8.33 13.84
CA ASN A 74 -7.61 8.43 14.75
C ASN A 74 -7.51 7.20 15.64
N PHE A 75 -8.62 6.76 16.23
CA PHE A 75 -8.67 5.55 17.04
C PHE A 75 -8.20 4.31 16.27
N ARG A 76 -8.70 4.13 15.03
CA ARG A 76 -8.22 3.06 14.13
C ARG A 76 -6.71 3.19 13.85
N GLY A 77 -6.24 4.41 13.60
CA GLY A 77 -4.82 4.71 13.42
C GLY A 77 -4.00 4.27 14.63
N ASN A 78 -4.46 4.63 15.84
CA ASN A 78 -3.80 4.28 17.09
C ASN A 78 -3.75 2.76 17.33
N LEU A 79 -4.81 2.04 16.98
CA LEU A 79 -4.83 0.56 17.06
C LEU A 79 -3.83 -0.10 16.08
N ASN A 80 -3.41 0.58 15.03
CA ASN A 80 -2.40 0.10 14.11
C ASN A 80 -0.95 0.38 14.56
N GLU A 81 -0.74 1.27 15.54
CA GLU A 81 0.62 1.61 16.02
C GLU A 81 1.38 0.37 16.57
N PRO A 82 0.78 -0.52 17.39
CA PRO A 82 1.47 -1.72 17.85
C PRO A 82 1.89 -2.65 16.70
N LYS A 83 1.06 -2.77 15.66
CA LYS A 83 1.42 -3.54 14.46
C LYS A 83 2.62 -2.92 13.75
N ARG A 84 2.64 -1.59 13.56
CA ARG A 84 3.78 -0.88 12.94
C ARG A 84 5.04 -1.02 13.79
N PHE A 85 4.93 -0.81 15.10
CA PHE A 85 6.03 -1.00 16.04
C PHE A 85 6.71 -2.36 15.88
N ILE A 86 5.92 -3.46 15.88
CA ILE A 86 6.44 -4.81 15.72
C ILE A 86 7.15 -4.98 14.37
N ASN A 87 6.56 -4.47 13.28
CA ASN A 87 7.17 -4.55 11.96
C ASN A 87 8.49 -3.78 11.89
N HIS A 88 8.56 -2.55 12.43
CA HIS A 88 9.80 -1.78 12.46
C HIS A 88 10.89 -2.46 13.34
N ILE A 89 10.53 -3.11 14.43
CA ILE A 89 11.48 -3.92 15.22
C ILE A 89 12.06 -5.05 14.37
N PHE A 90 11.24 -5.80 13.65
CA PHE A 90 11.70 -6.87 12.77
C PHE A 90 12.57 -6.35 11.62
N GLN A 91 12.28 -5.18 11.10
CA GLN A 91 13.07 -4.50 10.07
C GLN A 91 14.35 -3.86 10.62
N ARG A 92 14.58 -3.90 11.94
CA ARG A 92 15.69 -3.24 12.66
C ARG A 92 15.68 -1.71 12.53
N ASP A 93 14.54 -1.13 12.19
CA ASP A 93 14.33 0.32 12.21
C ASP A 93 13.82 0.77 13.59
N PHE A 94 14.75 0.80 14.54
CA PHE A 94 14.46 1.17 15.93
C PHE A 94 14.01 2.63 16.07
N SER A 95 14.39 3.51 15.14
CA SER A 95 13.96 4.91 15.13
C SER A 95 12.46 5.01 14.86
N SER A 96 11.98 4.34 13.82
CA SER A 96 10.54 4.29 13.48
C SER A 96 9.75 3.51 14.52
N ALA A 97 10.30 2.42 15.05
CA ALA A 97 9.67 1.70 16.15
C ALA A 97 9.49 2.60 17.40
N GLY A 98 10.49 3.38 17.77
CA GLY A 98 10.39 4.36 18.86
C GLY A 98 9.31 5.42 18.60
N THR A 99 9.17 5.87 17.35
CA THR A 99 8.10 6.79 16.93
C THR A 99 6.73 6.15 17.12
N ASP A 100 6.50 4.93 16.63
CA ASP A 100 5.20 4.24 16.75
C ASP A 100 4.82 4.01 18.22
N LEU A 101 5.78 3.56 19.05
CA LEU A 101 5.54 3.36 20.47
C LEU A 101 5.19 4.67 21.17
N SER A 102 5.91 5.76 20.87
CA SER A 102 5.63 7.08 21.42
C SER A 102 4.26 7.57 21.03
N ARG A 103 3.87 7.44 19.76
CA ARG A 103 2.54 7.77 19.25
C ARG A 103 1.46 6.98 19.98
N PHE A 104 1.63 5.66 20.09
CA PHE A 104 0.67 4.81 20.79
C PHE A 104 0.46 5.26 22.24
N ILE A 105 1.53 5.50 22.98
CA ILE A 105 1.45 5.97 24.38
C ILE A 105 0.77 7.34 24.47
N ILE A 106 1.24 8.32 23.69
CA ILE A 106 0.72 9.69 23.71
C ILE A 106 -0.78 9.70 23.37
N ASN A 107 -1.15 9.08 22.25
CA ASN A 107 -2.52 9.08 21.78
C ASN A 107 -3.45 8.25 22.68
N SER A 108 -2.95 7.15 23.27
CA SER A 108 -3.77 6.35 24.20
C SER A 108 -3.99 7.04 25.55
N THR A 109 -3.01 7.83 26.03
CA THR A 109 -3.10 8.50 27.32
C THR A 109 -3.71 9.90 27.19
N LEU A 110 -3.08 10.77 26.41
CA LEU A 110 -3.50 12.17 26.25
C LEU A 110 -4.59 12.35 25.19
N GLY A 111 -4.65 11.42 24.22
CA GLY A 111 -5.61 11.44 23.11
C GLY A 111 -6.90 10.67 23.39
N ILE A 112 -7.25 10.41 24.67
CA ILE A 112 -8.49 9.73 25.07
C ILE A 112 -8.61 8.37 24.35
N GLY A 113 -7.63 7.47 24.58
CA GLY A 113 -7.62 6.15 23.94
C GLY A 113 -7.30 6.17 22.44
N GLY A 114 -6.80 7.29 21.91
CA GLY A 114 -6.48 7.45 20.49
C GLY A 114 -7.56 8.13 19.66
N LEU A 115 -8.62 8.66 20.27
CA LEU A 115 -9.63 9.45 19.57
C LEU A 115 -9.08 10.80 19.09
N ILE A 116 -8.07 11.33 19.77
CA ILE A 116 -7.36 12.56 19.40
C ILE A 116 -5.92 12.19 19.05
N ASP A 117 -5.45 12.59 17.86
CA ASP A 117 -4.05 12.37 17.46
C ASP A 117 -3.16 13.50 18.00
N VAL A 118 -2.87 13.43 19.29
CA VAL A 118 -2.00 14.39 20.00
C VAL A 118 -0.57 14.29 19.49
N ALA A 119 -0.11 13.11 19.15
CA ALA A 119 1.25 12.92 18.65
C ALA A 119 1.51 13.71 17.35
N SER A 120 0.55 13.75 16.44
CA SER A 120 0.66 14.57 15.22
C SER A 120 0.64 16.07 15.50
N MET A 121 0.00 16.52 16.60
CA MET A 121 0.06 17.92 17.05
C MET A 121 1.46 18.31 17.55
N TRP A 122 2.29 17.32 17.89
CA TRP A 122 3.68 17.50 18.31
C TRP A 122 4.68 17.14 17.21
N ASP A 123 4.25 17.14 15.96
CA ASP A 123 5.06 16.82 14.77
C ASP A 123 5.64 15.40 14.77
N ILE A 124 5.04 14.49 15.54
CA ILE A 124 5.40 13.07 15.56
C ILE A 124 4.46 12.33 14.61
N TYR A 125 4.89 12.15 13.36
CA TYR A 125 4.08 11.53 12.30
C TYR A 125 4.35 10.03 12.17
N PRO A 126 3.32 9.22 11.83
CA PRO A 126 3.50 7.79 11.64
C PRO A 126 4.28 7.51 10.36
N ARG A 127 5.10 6.45 10.38
CA ARG A 127 5.71 5.90 9.18
C ARG A 127 4.93 4.66 8.73
N SER A 128 4.65 4.59 7.42
CA SER A 128 3.96 3.43 6.88
C SER A 128 4.89 2.24 6.86
N THR A 129 4.42 1.10 7.37
CA THR A 129 5.08 -0.19 7.26
C THR A 129 4.08 -1.32 7.38
N GLY A 130 4.44 -2.49 6.82
CA GLY A 130 3.63 -3.69 6.85
C GLY A 130 4.45 -4.97 6.89
N PHE A 131 3.76 -6.10 6.90
CA PHE A 131 4.41 -7.41 6.86
C PHE A 131 5.12 -7.67 5.53
N ASP A 132 4.66 -7.09 4.43
CA ASP A 132 5.28 -7.16 3.12
C ASP A 132 6.70 -6.56 3.13
N GLU A 133 6.86 -5.38 3.72
CA GLU A 133 8.17 -4.75 3.90
C GLU A 133 9.05 -5.54 4.87
N THR A 134 8.45 -6.09 5.92
CA THR A 134 9.16 -6.96 6.86
C THR A 134 9.68 -8.23 6.18
N PHE A 135 8.86 -8.94 5.42
CA PHE A 135 9.30 -10.12 4.67
C PHE A 135 10.36 -9.78 3.63
N ARG A 136 10.22 -8.63 2.96
CA ARG A 136 11.23 -8.14 2.03
C ARG A 136 12.57 -7.86 2.72
N SER A 137 12.55 -7.33 3.95
CA SER A 137 13.78 -7.08 4.73
C SER A 137 14.54 -8.36 5.09
N PHE A 138 13.82 -9.49 5.18
CA PHE A 138 14.40 -10.83 5.35
C PHE A 138 14.76 -11.54 4.05
N ASN A 139 14.66 -10.85 2.89
CA ASN A 139 14.87 -11.43 1.56
C ASN A 139 13.95 -12.64 1.28
N ILE A 140 12.77 -12.68 1.89
CA ILE A 140 11.78 -13.71 1.59
C ILE A 140 11.18 -13.38 0.22
N PRO A 141 11.30 -14.29 -0.77
CA PRO A 141 10.78 -14.04 -2.11
C PRO A 141 9.25 -13.98 -2.11
N GLN A 142 8.69 -13.28 -3.08
CA GLN A 142 7.25 -13.28 -3.28
C GLN A 142 6.76 -14.68 -3.65
N GLY A 143 5.72 -15.13 -2.96
CA GLY A 143 5.01 -16.36 -3.29
C GLY A 143 4.00 -16.16 -4.42
N ALA A 144 3.17 -17.19 -4.66
CA ALA A 144 2.05 -17.09 -5.59
C ALA A 144 1.07 -16.00 -5.13
N TYR A 145 0.48 -15.30 -6.11
CA TYR A 145 -0.59 -14.34 -5.84
C TYR A 145 -1.84 -15.09 -5.35
N VAL A 146 -2.42 -14.62 -4.25
CA VAL A 146 -3.67 -15.15 -3.69
C VAL A 146 -4.59 -14.01 -3.36
N GLU A 147 -5.71 -13.93 -4.04
CA GLU A 147 -6.76 -12.96 -3.73
C GLU A 147 -7.77 -13.58 -2.75
N LEU A 148 -7.90 -12.93 -1.59
CA LEU A 148 -8.85 -13.37 -0.57
C LEU A 148 -10.19 -12.65 -0.73
N PRO A 149 -11.32 -13.30 -0.41
CA PRO A 149 -12.62 -12.65 -0.35
C PRO A 149 -12.64 -11.60 0.76
N LEU A 150 -13.23 -10.41 0.44
CA LEU A 150 -13.39 -9.27 1.37
C LEU A 150 -14.41 -9.58 2.48
#